data_70da5812937e0c66d73172cedf064ab5
#
_entry.id   70da5812937e0c66d73172cedf064ab5
#
_cell.length_a   1.000
_cell.length_b   1.000
_cell.length_c   1.000
_cell.angle_alpha   90.00
_cell.angle_beta   90.00
_cell.angle_gamma   90.00
#
_symmetry.space_group_name_H-M   'P 1'
#
loop_
_entity.id
_entity.type
_entity.pdbx_description
1 polymer ?
#
loop_
_entity_poly.entity_id
_entity_poly.type
_entity_poly.pdbx_seq_one_letter_code
_entity_poly.pdbx_strand_id
1 'polypeptide(L)'
;FAVAAPMGEDSGWNDCRSDASDNPSGDDVAFIGAMIDEIAASYGIDASRVFATGLSNGGHMSIRLAEEAPDLIAGFAAVAAADSAASECTSSQASVPALFMNGSGDGLMPCDGGAMANGAMVFSSEETVARWVERNGAVAEPTVETVEDVDPDDGSTVMISRYAAGPGGAPVV
;
A
#
# COMPACT_ATOMS: atom_id res chain seq x y z
N PHE A 1 15.84 9.51 11.44
CA PHE A 1 15.24 8.30 10.84
C PHE A 1 16.16 7.75 9.74
N ALA A 2 16.04 6.45 9.42
CA ALA A 2 16.75 5.82 8.30
C ALA A 2 15.76 5.59 7.15
N VAL A 3 16.25 5.64 5.92
CA VAL A 3 15.51 5.26 4.71
C VAL A 3 16.31 4.17 4.00
N ALA A 4 15.64 3.07 3.67
CA ALA A 4 16.17 2.05 2.77
C ALA A 4 15.36 2.10 1.46
N ALA A 5 16.05 2.09 0.34
CA ALA A 5 15.43 2.03 -1.00
C ALA A 5 15.97 0.78 -1.72
N PRO A 6 15.47 -0.41 -1.38
CA PRO A 6 15.91 -1.64 -2.03
C PRO A 6 15.39 -1.71 -3.47
N MET A 7 16.04 -2.54 -4.28
CA MET A 7 15.65 -2.84 -5.65
C MET A 7 15.25 -4.30 -5.75
N GLY A 8 14.08 -4.55 -6.30
CA GLY A 8 13.59 -5.89 -6.58
C GLY A 8 14.29 -6.56 -7.76
N GLU A 9 14.09 -7.86 -7.93
CA GLU A 9 14.59 -8.63 -9.04
C GLU A 9 14.05 -8.09 -10.37
N ASP A 10 14.88 -7.97 -11.37
CA ASP A 10 14.53 -7.40 -12.69
C ASP A 10 13.81 -6.03 -12.61
N SER A 11 14.11 -5.24 -11.56
CA SER A 11 13.51 -3.94 -11.28
C SER A 11 12.02 -4.00 -10.91
N GLY A 12 11.53 -5.15 -10.48
CA GLY A 12 10.15 -5.39 -10.05
C GLY A 12 10.07 -6.11 -8.71
N TRP A 13 8.91 -6.06 -8.09
CA TRP A 13 8.57 -6.79 -6.87
C TRP A 13 7.52 -7.84 -7.18
N ASN A 14 7.67 -9.03 -6.62
CA ASN A 14 6.60 -10.01 -6.55
C ASN A 14 5.54 -9.49 -5.56
N ASP A 15 4.51 -8.90 -6.08
CA ASP A 15 3.41 -8.30 -5.33
C ASP A 15 2.16 -9.19 -5.28
N CYS A 16 2.32 -10.47 -5.59
CA CYS A 16 1.33 -11.55 -5.62
C CYS A 16 0.09 -11.31 -6.51
N ARG A 17 0.17 -10.42 -7.49
CA ARG A 17 -0.85 -10.31 -8.54
C ARG A 17 -0.65 -11.42 -9.58
N SER A 18 -1.46 -12.48 -9.53
CA SER A 18 -1.28 -13.67 -10.38
C SER A 18 -1.55 -13.43 -11.87
N ASP A 19 -2.29 -12.38 -12.18
CA ASP A 19 -2.66 -11.98 -13.55
C ASP A 19 -1.76 -10.90 -14.17
N ALA A 20 -0.77 -10.39 -13.41
CA ALA A 20 0.21 -9.45 -13.93
C ALA A 20 1.28 -10.18 -14.76
N SER A 21 1.41 -9.83 -16.04
CA SER A 21 2.33 -10.50 -16.95
C SER A 21 3.81 -10.24 -16.67
N ASP A 22 4.12 -9.25 -15.84
CA ASP A 22 5.47 -8.78 -15.48
C ASP A 22 5.79 -8.97 -14.00
N ASN A 23 4.99 -9.78 -13.27
CA ASN A 23 5.20 -10.00 -11.84
C ASN A 23 6.38 -10.97 -11.62
N PRO A 24 7.47 -10.56 -10.92
CA PRO A 24 8.57 -11.46 -10.57
C PRO A 24 8.13 -12.60 -9.66
N SER A 25 8.97 -13.63 -9.51
CA SER A 25 8.67 -14.81 -8.68
C SER A 25 9.51 -14.91 -7.40
N GLY A 26 10.29 -13.85 -7.07
CA GLY A 26 11.16 -13.83 -5.89
C GLY A 26 10.40 -13.86 -4.57
N ASP A 27 11.05 -14.30 -3.49
CA ASP A 27 10.53 -14.19 -2.13
C ASP A 27 10.90 -12.82 -1.54
N ASP A 28 10.22 -11.79 -2.03
CA ASP A 28 10.52 -10.40 -1.65
C ASP A 28 10.11 -10.09 -0.21
N VAL A 29 9.15 -10.81 0.35
CA VAL A 29 8.77 -10.65 1.77
C VAL A 29 9.92 -11.09 2.67
N ALA A 30 10.52 -12.26 2.40
CA ALA A 30 11.68 -12.73 3.15
C ALA A 30 12.91 -11.82 2.95
N PHE A 31 13.14 -11.32 1.73
CA PHE A 31 14.22 -10.38 1.44
C PHE A 31 14.06 -9.08 2.24
N ILE A 32 12.87 -8.49 2.26
CA ILE A 32 12.60 -7.24 3.00
C ILE A 32 12.74 -7.49 4.51
N GLY A 33 12.25 -8.62 5.02
CA GLY A 33 12.42 -9.00 6.43
C GLY A 33 13.91 -9.09 6.82
N ALA A 34 14.72 -9.80 6.04
CA ALA A 34 16.16 -9.90 6.27
C ALA A 34 16.88 -8.54 6.20
N MET A 35 16.47 -7.67 5.28
CA MET A 35 17.00 -6.31 5.17
C MET A 35 16.66 -5.47 6.42
N ILE A 36 15.44 -5.57 6.94
CA ILE A 36 15.04 -4.88 8.18
C ILE A 36 15.90 -5.36 9.35
N ASP A 37 16.11 -6.67 9.49
CA ASP A 37 16.93 -7.25 10.55
C ASP A 37 18.38 -6.76 10.47
N GLU A 38 18.99 -6.75 9.28
CA GLU A 38 20.35 -6.25 9.07
C GLU A 38 20.48 -4.76 9.39
N ILE A 39 19.51 -3.94 8.97
CA ILE A 39 19.49 -2.51 9.29
C ILE A 39 19.31 -2.31 10.80
N ALA A 40 18.44 -3.08 11.44
CA ALA A 40 18.22 -2.99 12.88
C ALA A 40 19.50 -3.34 13.66
N ALA A 41 20.19 -4.38 13.26
CA ALA A 41 21.46 -4.81 13.87
C ALA A 41 22.57 -3.77 13.67
N SER A 42 22.63 -3.15 12.48
CA SER A 42 23.71 -2.22 12.13
C SER A 42 23.52 -0.80 12.66
N TYR A 43 22.27 -0.32 12.75
CA TYR A 43 21.96 1.08 13.04
C TYR A 43 21.09 1.29 14.29
N GLY A 44 20.66 0.22 14.96
CA GLY A 44 19.89 0.31 16.19
C GLY A 44 18.54 1.01 16.01
N ILE A 45 17.85 0.72 14.91
CA ILE A 45 16.50 1.26 14.66
C ILE A 45 15.47 0.63 15.61
N ASP A 46 14.37 1.35 15.81
CA ASP A 46 13.20 0.82 16.52
C ASP A 46 12.36 -0.04 15.54
N ALA A 47 12.46 -1.35 15.69
CA ALA A 47 11.75 -2.31 14.82
C ALA A 47 10.21 -2.18 14.91
N SER A 48 9.67 -1.58 15.98
CA SER A 48 8.23 -1.30 16.08
C SER A 48 7.77 -0.09 15.27
N ARG A 49 8.68 0.62 14.61
CA ARG A 49 8.43 1.83 13.83
C ARG A 49 9.02 1.75 12.41
N VAL A 50 8.91 0.60 11.79
CA VAL A 50 9.23 0.38 10.38
C VAL A 50 7.99 0.65 9.56
N PHE A 51 8.11 1.44 8.50
CA PHE A 51 7.00 1.75 7.58
C PHE A 51 7.41 1.40 6.16
N ALA A 52 6.46 0.85 5.39
CA ALA A 52 6.65 0.57 3.98
C ALA A 52 5.96 1.63 3.13
N THR A 53 6.58 2.03 2.03
CA THR A 53 5.93 2.88 1.03
C THR A 53 6.49 2.60 -0.36
N GLY A 54 5.66 2.77 -1.37
CA GLY A 54 6.08 2.59 -2.74
C GLY A 54 5.05 3.13 -3.73
N LEU A 55 5.54 3.37 -4.96
CA LEU A 55 4.74 3.80 -6.09
C LEU A 55 4.46 2.59 -6.99
N SER A 56 3.23 2.47 -7.52
CA SER A 56 2.82 1.44 -8.47
C SER A 56 3.15 0.03 -7.96
N ASN A 57 4.00 -0.76 -8.63
CA ASN A 57 4.44 -2.07 -8.17
C ASN A 57 5.02 -2.05 -6.73
N GLY A 58 5.77 -1.00 -6.35
CA GLY A 58 6.21 -0.81 -4.96
C GLY A 58 5.07 -0.53 -3.98
N GLY A 59 3.99 0.12 -4.43
CA GLY A 59 2.76 0.29 -3.66
C GLY A 59 2.04 -1.04 -3.44
N HIS A 60 1.91 -1.88 -4.48
CA HIS A 60 1.36 -3.24 -4.36
C HIS A 60 2.23 -4.11 -3.45
N MET A 61 3.57 -3.99 -3.51
CA MET A 61 4.45 -4.69 -2.58
C MET A 61 4.26 -4.23 -1.12
N SER A 62 3.98 -2.94 -0.90
CA SER A 62 3.66 -2.43 0.44
C SER A 62 2.32 -2.99 0.97
N ILE A 63 1.33 -3.15 0.10
CA ILE A 63 0.08 -3.87 0.40
C ILE A 63 0.38 -5.32 0.76
N ARG A 64 1.19 -6.04 -0.05
CA ARG A 64 1.58 -7.43 0.21
C ARG A 64 2.25 -7.59 1.57
N LEU A 65 3.17 -6.70 1.95
CA LEU A 65 3.80 -6.75 3.28
C LEU A 65 2.78 -6.65 4.41
N ALA A 66 1.80 -5.75 4.28
CA ALA A 66 0.73 -5.62 5.28
C ALA A 66 -0.20 -6.84 5.33
N GLU A 67 -0.36 -7.56 4.22
CA GLU A 67 -1.17 -8.76 4.16
C GLU A 67 -0.46 -9.99 4.70
N GLU A 68 0.78 -10.25 4.29
CA GLU A 68 1.50 -11.50 4.57
C GLU A 68 2.43 -11.41 5.79
N ALA A 69 2.97 -10.22 6.08
CA ALA A 69 3.96 -10.02 7.13
C ALA A 69 3.69 -8.75 7.97
N PRO A 70 2.47 -8.60 8.54
CA PRO A 70 2.07 -7.40 9.26
C PRO A 70 2.96 -7.08 10.47
N ASP A 71 3.64 -8.07 11.02
CA ASP A 71 4.57 -7.90 12.15
C ASP A 71 5.88 -7.20 11.75
N LEU A 72 6.19 -7.12 10.45
CA LEU A 72 7.38 -6.45 9.94
C LEU A 72 7.21 -4.93 9.86
N ILE A 73 5.97 -4.43 9.78
CA ILE A 73 5.71 -3.01 9.53
C ILE A 73 4.65 -2.44 10.47
N ALA A 74 4.86 -1.22 10.91
CA ALA A 74 3.93 -0.46 11.75
C ALA A 74 2.83 0.26 10.95
N GLY A 75 2.93 0.27 9.62
CA GLY A 75 2.00 0.86 8.70
C GLY A 75 2.58 0.96 7.30
N PHE A 76 1.74 1.25 6.31
CA PHE A 76 2.19 1.42 4.95
C PHE A 76 1.50 2.59 4.23
N ALA A 77 2.15 3.03 3.14
CA ALA A 77 1.56 3.96 2.18
C ALA A 77 1.71 3.39 0.76
N ALA A 78 0.58 3.19 0.08
CA ALA A 78 0.52 2.74 -1.30
C ALA A 78 0.18 3.91 -2.22
N VAL A 79 1.08 4.24 -3.14
CA VAL A 79 0.91 5.35 -4.09
C VAL A 79 0.66 4.77 -5.48
N ALA A 80 -0.40 5.20 -6.15
CA ALA A 80 -0.85 4.68 -7.43
C ALA A 80 -0.92 3.13 -7.42
N ALA A 81 -1.58 2.58 -6.41
CA ALA A 81 -1.80 1.15 -6.22
C ALA A 81 -3.14 0.89 -5.52
N ALA A 82 -3.71 -0.27 -5.79
CA ALA A 82 -4.99 -0.72 -5.23
C ALA A 82 -4.96 -2.24 -5.00
N ASP A 83 -5.93 -2.77 -4.26
CA ASP A 83 -6.06 -4.21 -4.08
C ASP A 83 -6.23 -4.93 -5.41
N SER A 84 -5.55 -6.06 -5.58
CA SER A 84 -5.71 -6.91 -6.75
C SER A 84 -7.00 -7.74 -6.67
N ALA A 85 -7.72 -7.83 -7.80
CA ALA A 85 -8.86 -8.74 -7.92
C ALA A 85 -8.44 -10.22 -8.08
N ALA A 86 -7.16 -10.46 -8.44
CA ALA A 86 -6.56 -11.78 -8.60
C ALA A 86 -5.32 -11.93 -7.71
N SER A 87 -5.43 -11.55 -6.44
CA SER A 87 -4.34 -11.70 -5.47
C SER A 87 -4.15 -13.16 -5.05
N GLU A 88 -2.90 -13.61 -5.04
CA GLU A 88 -2.47 -14.87 -4.43
C GLU A 88 -1.83 -14.66 -3.04
N CYS A 89 -1.86 -13.45 -2.51
CA CYS A 89 -1.39 -13.16 -1.16
C CYS A 89 -2.13 -13.96 -0.10
N THR A 90 -1.38 -14.49 0.85
CA THR A 90 -1.96 -15.12 2.05
C THR A 90 -2.25 -14.07 3.10
N SER A 91 -3.49 -13.59 3.15
CA SER A 91 -3.87 -12.53 4.09
C SER A 91 -3.93 -13.02 5.53
N SER A 92 -3.15 -12.39 6.42
CA SER A 92 -3.16 -12.64 7.87
C SER A 92 -4.39 -12.09 8.58
N GLN A 93 -5.19 -11.24 7.93
CA GLN A 93 -6.32 -10.48 8.50
C GLN A 93 -5.93 -9.56 9.67
N ALA A 94 -4.65 -9.31 9.91
CA ALA A 94 -4.21 -8.35 10.90
C ALA A 94 -4.53 -6.91 10.47
N SER A 95 -4.82 -6.06 11.44
CA SER A 95 -5.05 -4.63 11.20
C SER A 95 -3.71 -3.90 11.11
N VAL A 96 -3.47 -3.22 9.99
CA VAL A 96 -2.24 -2.44 9.73
C VAL A 96 -2.62 -1.04 9.28
N PRO A 97 -2.13 0.04 9.91
CA PRO A 97 -2.38 1.40 9.45
C PRO A 97 -2.06 1.57 7.97
N ALA A 98 -3.02 2.07 7.21
CA ALA A 98 -2.95 2.14 5.75
C ALA A 98 -3.17 3.56 5.24
N LEU A 99 -2.37 3.98 4.26
CA LEU A 99 -2.58 5.19 3.49
C LEU A 99 -2.57 4.85 2.01
N PHE A 100 -3.61 5.27 1.29
CA PHE A 100 -3.70 5.17 -0.17
C PHE A 100 -3.65 6.55 -0.79
N MET A 101 -2.86 6.70 -1.85
CA MET A 101 -2.75 7.96 -2.59
C MET A 101 -2.88 7.67 -4.08
N ASN A 102 -4.06 7.93 -4.63
CA ASN A 102 -4.39 7.63 -6.03
C ASN A 102 -4.91 8.89 -6.73
N GLY A 103 -4.51 9.06 -7.98
CA GLY A 103 -4.98 10.13 -8.84
C GLY A 103 -6.26 9.73 -9.59
N SER A 104 -7.29 10.58 -9.59
CA SER A 104 -8.53 10.32 -10.34
C SER A 104 -8.34 10.28 -11.85
N GLY A 105 -7.28 10.93 -12.38
CA GLY A 105 -6.93 10.95 -13.79
C GLY A 105 -5.75 10.03 -14.15
N ASP A 106 -5.35 9.09 -13.29
CA ASP A 106 -4.24 8.18 -13.57
C ASP A 106 -4.62 7.21 -14.69
N GLY A 107 -3.89 7.28 -15.81
CA GLY A 107 -4.13 6.43 -16.98
C GLY A 107 -3.46 5.04 -16.90
N LEU A 108 -2.64 4.79 -15.88
CA LEU A 108 -1.92 3.52 -15.69
C LEU A 108 -2.54 2.70 -14.55
N MET A 109 -2.88 3.38 -13.47
CA MET A 109 -3.58 2.81 -12.32
C MET A 109 -5.02 3.34 -12.29
N PRO A 110 -6.00 2.61 -12.85
CA PRO A 110 -7.36 3.12 -13.01
C PRO A 110 -8.03 3.34 -11.66
N CYS A 111 -8.37 4.60 -11.36
CA CYS A 111 -9.05 4.98 -10.11
C CYS A 111 -10.38 4.24 -9.92
N ASP A 112 -11.10 4.01 -11.03
CA ASP A 112 -12.37 3.27 -11.05
C ASP A 112 -12.21 1.75 -11.08
N GLY A 113 -10.96 1.25 -10.95
CA GLY A 113 -10.66 -0.17 -11.06
C GLY A 113 -10.63 -0.69 -12.49
N GLY A 114 -10.42 -1.99 -12.63
CA GLY A 114 -10.39 -2.66 -13.92
C GLY A 114 -8.99 -3.11 -14.34
N ALA A 115 -8.78 -3.24 -15.65
CA ALA A 115 -7.54 -3.79 -16.20
C ALA A 115 -6.42 -2.75 -16.26
N MET A 116 -5.25 -3.10 -15.73
CA MET A 116 -3.99 -2.40 -15.93
C MET A 116 -3.34 -2.79 -17.27
N ALA A 117 -2.33 -2.02 -17.71
CA ALA A 117 -1.65 -2.28 -18.99
C ALA A 117 -0.93 -3.64 -19.05
N ASN A 118 -0.51 -4.20 -17.91
CA ASN A 118 0.14 -5.51 -17.79
C ASN A 118 -0.86 -6.68 -17.65
N GLY A 119 -2.16 -6.42 -17.76
CA GLY A 119 -3.24 -7.41 -17.69
C GLY A 119 -3.84 -7.60 -16.31
N ALA A 120 -3.17 -7.14 -15.25
CA ALA A 120 -3.69 -7.27 -13.89
C ALA A 120 -5.01 -6.54 -13.71
N MET A 121 -5.92 -7.16 -12.95
CA MET A 121 -7.19 -6.57 -12.57
C MET A 121 -7.11 -6.04 -11.14
N VAL A 122 -7.51 -4.80 -10.95
CA VAL A 122 -7.54 -4.15 -9.64
C VAL A 122 -8.94 -3.67 -9.28
N PHE A 123 -9.22 -3.63 -7.99
CA PHE A 123 -10.41 -2.95 -7.47
C PHE A 123 -10.27 -1.44 -7.66
N SER A 124 -11.39 -0.72 -7.63
CA SER A 124 -11.35 0.74 -7.59
C SER A 124 -10.65 1.24 -6.33
N SER A 125 -10.20 2.50 -6.34
CA SER A 125 -9.64 3.15 -5.17
C SER A 125 -10.64 3.17 -4.00
N GLU A 126 -11.92 3.42 -4.29
CA GLU A 126 -12.99 3.41 -3.29
C GLU A 126 -13.20 2.01 -2.70
N GLU A 127 -13.30 0.98 -3.53
CA GLU A 127 -13.45 -0.42 -3.08
C GLU A 127 -12.23 -0.88 -2.29
N THR A 128 -11.02 -0.54 -2.71
CA THR A 128 -9.78 -0.83 -1.98
C THR A 128 -9.82 -0.23 -0.58
N VAL A 129 -10.14 1.07 -0.47
CA VAL A 129 -10.25 1.74 0.83
C VAL A 129 -11.34 1.10 1.69
N ALA A 130 -12.52 0.80 1.14
CA ALA A 130 -13.61 0.16 1.87
C ALA A 130 -13.21 -1.22 2.43
N ARG A 131 -12.49 -2.03 1.65
CA ARG A 131 -11.95 -3.33 2.08
C ARG A 131 -10.96 -3.19 3.24
N TRP A 132 -10.08 -2.18 3.18
CA TRP A 132 -9.12 -1.90 4.25
C TRP A 132 -9.78 -1.31 5.49
N VAL A 133 -10.83 -0.51 5.35
CA VAL A 133 -11.66 -0.03 6.48
C VAL A 133 -12.31 -1.21 7.21
N GLU A 134 -12.89 -2.15 6.47
CA GLU A 134 -13.47 -3.38 7.04
C GLU A 134 -12.40 -4.24 7.71
N ARG A 135 -11.30 -4.56 7.00
CA ARG A 135 -10.19 -5.37 7.51
C ARG A 135 -9.59 -4.79 8.80
N ASN A 136 -9.39 -3.48 8.83
CA ASN A 136 -8.78 -2.78 9.94
C ASN A 136 -9.75 -2.52 11.10
N GLY A 137 -11.03 -2.85 10.97
CA GLY A 137 -12.03 -2.48 11.95
C GLY A 137 -12.08 -0.97 12.20
N ALA A 138 -11.83 -0.18 11.17
CA ALA A 138 -11.89 1.27 11.24
C ALA A 138 -13.35 1.77 11.28
N VAL A 139 -13.55 3.00 11.74
CA VAL A 139 -14.88 3.64 11.72
C VAL A 139 -15.29 3.90 10.28
N ALA A 140 -16.47 3.42 9.88
CA ALA A 140 -16.92 3.44 8.48
C ALA A 140 -17.15 4.86 7.90
N GLU A 141 -17.45 5.84 8.76
CA GLU A 141 -17.70 7.23 8.35
C GLU A 141 -16.39 8.03 8.45
N PRO A 142 -15.84 8.50 7.32
CA PRO A 142 -14.59 9.27 7.33
C PRO A 142 -14.80 10.73 7.75
N THR A 143 -13.74 11.33 8.26
CA THR A 143 -13.61 12.78 8.23
C THR A 143 -12.98 13.16 6.90
N VAL A 144 -13.64 14.05 6.15
CA VAL A 144 -13.17 14.50 4.83
C VAL A 144 -12.60 15.92 4.93
N GLU A 145 -11.43 16.13 4.38
CA GLU A 145 -10.72 17.39 4.32
C GLU A 145 -10.35 17.68 2.85
N THR A 146 -10.64 18.87 2.37
CA THR A 146 -10.07 19.38 1.11
C THR A 146 -8.85 20.20 1.46
N VAL A 147 -7.70 19.80 0.93
CA VAL A 147 -6.43 20.52 1.13
C VAL A 147 -6.51 21.85 0.36
N GLU A 148 -5.96 22.91 0.96
CA GLU A 148 -5.86 24.21 0.28
C GLU A 148 -5.07 24.06 -1.02
N ASP A 149 -5.67 24.49 -2.12
CA ASP A 149 -5.02 24.50 -3.43
C ASP A 149 -4.06 25.70 -3.51
N VAL A 150 -2.76 25.40 -3.49
CA VAL A 150 -1.70 26.42 -3.48
C VAL A 150 -1.29 26.87 -4.87
N ASP A 151 -1.67 26.13 -5.92
CA ASP A 151 -1.42 26.46 -7.34
C ASP A 151 -2.66 26.11 -8.19
N PRO A 152 -3.70 26.95 -8.18
CA PRO A 152 -4.95 26.68 -8.88
C PRO A 152 -4.81 26.59 -10.41
N ASP A 153 -3.67 26.96 -10.94
CA ASP A 153 -3.39 26.90 -12.38
C ASP A 153 -2.87 25.53 -12.84
N ASP A 154 -2.48 24.63 -11.92
CA ASP A 154 -2.01 23.29 -12.26
C ASP A 154 -3.14 22.28 -12.55
N GLY A 155 -4.39 22.64 -12.23
CA GLY A 155 -5.58 21.84 -12.49
C GLY A 155 -5.71 20.61 -11.56
N SER A 156 -4.95 20.55 -10.48
CA SER A 156 -5.01 19.47 -9.48
C SER A 156 -5.70 19.95 -8.19
N THR A 157 -6.32 19.04 -7.46
CA THR A 157 -6.85 19.26 -6.11
C THR A 157 -6.62 18.03 -5.27
N VAL A 158 -6.51 18.18 -3.96
CA VAL A 158 -6.32 17.04 -3.03
C VAL A 158 -7.47 17.00 -2.01
N MET A 159 -8.09 15.84 -1.91
CA MET A 159 -9.09 15.52 -0.90
C MET A 159 -8.57 14.35 -0.04
N ILE A 160 -8.68 14.47 1.27
CA ILE A 160 -8.23 13.44 2.21
C ILE A 160 -9.45 12.92 2.97
N SER A 161 -9.64 11.59 2.91
CA SER A 161 -10.64 10.89 3.73
C SER A 161 -9.92 10.11 4.83
N ARG A 162 -10.24 10.39 6.09
CA ARG A 162 -9.61 9.74 7.25
C ARG A 162 -10.62 8.88 7.99
N TYR A 163 -10.39 7.61 8.02
CA TYR A 163 -11.16 6.62 8.77
C TYR A 163 -10.43 6.33 10.08
N ALA A 164 -11.00 6.75 11.20
CA ALA A 164 -10.40 6.56 12.51
C ALA A 164 -10.35 5.07 12.89
N ALA A 165 -9.34 4.67 13.66
CA ALA A 165 -9.28 3.31 14.20
C ALA A 165 -10.50 3.04 15.11
N GLY A 166 -11.16 1.90 14.91
CA GLY A 166 -12.11 1.36 15.86
C GLY A 166 -11.41 0.67 17.04
N PRO A 167 -12.15 0.10 18.00
CA PRO A 167 -11.56 -0.58 19.14
C PRO A 167 -10.70 -1.79 18.73
N GLY A 168 -9.39 -1.72 18.96
CA GLY A 168 -8.42 -2.74 18.58
C GLY A 168 -8.08 -2.79 17.09
N GLY A 169 -8.57 -1.81 16.32
CA GLY A 169 -8.32 -1.68 14.89
C GLY A 169 -7.20 -0.70 14.55
N ALA A 170 -7.06 -0.42 13.26
CA ALA A 170 -6.10 0.53 12.72
C ALA A 170 -6.76 1.56 11.79
N PRO A 171 -6.20 2.79 11.65
CA PRO A 171 -6.76 3.83 10.78
C PRO A 171 -6.51 3.53 9.30
N VAL A 172 -7.35 4.11 8.44
CA VAL A 172 -7.17 4.16 6.98
C VAL A 172 -7.29 5.62 6.51
N VAL A 173 -6.43 6.02 5.56
CA VAL A 173 -6.43 7.35 4.95
C VAL A 173 -6.38 7.22 3.44
#